data_1e408281ab637d950a01218a89e06738
#
_entry.id   1e408281ab637d950a01218a89e06738
#
_cell.length_a   1.000
_cell.length_b   1.000
_cell.length_c   1.000
_cell.angle_alpha   90.00
_cell.angle_beta   90.00
_cell.angle_gamma   90.00
#
_symmetry.space_group_name_H-M   'P 1'
#
loop_
_entity.id
_entity.type
_entity.pdbx_description
1 polymer ?
#
loop_
_entity_poly.entity_id
_entity_poly.type
_entity_poly.pdbx_seq_one_letter_code
_entity_poly.pdbx_strand_id
1 'polypeptide(L)'
;MKRNTLGWGLGILLVLAGAGGIQAEEAAGPEACRAHAFMEKMACYRAYLETVLNTQGTDQALTALEQITAQDGEALREAHPLVHHIGQRSFHKYGSAPDALAHCRDVFWSGCYHGVLQAYLSSLPSVEPQHILPLCPTSTTVSAYSFQRYNCLHGLGHGLTIQFRYDVLKSLAFCDALPGIWDRESCYGGVFMENIVTFQNARQVQQGGEHHHHEATSFLNPQDLLYPCSVLTEKYLRACYLMQTSAILTFLNYDFAQAFTYCARVEGEHQTTCYRSLGRDISGYTLRDARRVNELCRLGKGDQVQQCFIGAVKDFILTDASPDPGLALCRSLDEPFKKNCYATVGEMVVPLYDDKNRRAQACRKGEDEYVESCLATATAF
;
A
#
# COMPACT_ATOMS: atom_id res chain seq x y z
N MET A 1 48.31 83.34 -33.21
CA MET A 1 46.91 82.88 -33.22
C MET A 1 46.93 81.39 -33.34
N LYS A 2 46.78 80.63 -32.23
CA LYS A 2 46.75 79.17 -32.20
C LYS A 2 45.38 78.74 -31.76
N ARG A 3 44.68 77.93 -32.59
CA ARG A 3 43.44 77.28 -32.30
C ARG A 3 43.67 75.89 -31.73
N ASN A 4 43.25 75.64 -30.50
CA ASN A 4 43.20 74.33 -29.88
C ASN A 4 41.86 73.67 -30.29
N THR A 5 41.97 72.47 -30.82
CA THR A 5 40.80 71.55 -31.04
C THR A 5 40.87 70.44 -29.96
N LEU A 6 39.89 70.44 -29.08
CA LEU A 6 39.61 69.33 -28.15
C LEU A 6 38.94 68.17 -28.90
N GLY A 7 39.60 67.00 -28.88
CA GLY A 7 38.99 65.75 -29.30
C GLY A 7 38.25 65.05 -28.14
N TRP A 8 37.00 64.75 -28.35
CA TRP A 8 36.19 63.95 -27.43
C TRP A 8 36.34 62.49 -27.85
N GLY A 9 37.00 61.68 -27.01
CA GLY A 9 37.04 60.23 -27.13
C GLY A 9 35.77 59.59 -26.49
N LEU A 10 34.93 58.96 -27.29
CA LEU A 10 33.81 58.14 -26.82
C LEU A 10 34.38 56.77 -26.36
N GLY A 11 34.40 56.56 -25.06
CA GLY A 11 34.68 55.23 -24.48
C GLY A 11 33.42 54.38 -24.54
N ILE A 12 33.42 53.34 -25.39
CA ILE A 12 32.39 52.31 -25.39
C ILE A 12 32.66 51.35 -24.24
N LEU A 13 31.87 51.41 -23.16
CA LEU A 13 31.83 50.42 -22.11
C LEU A 13 31.11 49.20 -22.63
N LEU A 14 31.83 48.10 -22.95
CA LEU A 14 31.26 46.76 -23.17
C LEU A 14 30.84 46.21 -21.82
N VAL A 15 29.52 46.22 -21.53
CA VAL A 15 28.94 45.45 -20.45
C VAL A 15 28.84 44.00 -20.92
N LEU A 16 29.78 43.15 -20.45
CA LEU A 16 29.67 41.69 -20.54
C LEU A 16 28.53 41.28 -19.61
N ALA A 17 27.33 41.05 -20.19
CA ALA A 17 26.25 40.36 -19.51
C ALA A 17 26.72 38.93 -19.27
N GLY A 18 27.14 38.64 -18.06
CA GLY A 18 27.36 37.27 -17.61
C GLY A 18 26.03 36.50 -17.68
N ALA A 19 25.94 35.57 -18.60
CA ALA A 19 24.90 34.56 -18.58
C ALA A 19 25.12 33.73 -17.30
N GLY A 20 24.44 34.12 -16.23
CA GLY A 20 24.29 33.29 -15.05
C GLY A 20 23.49 32.06 -15.48
N GLY A 21 24.18 30.97 -15.80
CA GLY A 21 23.58 29.68 -15.92
C GLY A 21 22.88 29.37 -14.60
N ILE A 22 21.58 29.20 -14.66
CA ILE A 22 20.81 28.58 -13.56
C ILE A 22 21.42 27.19 -13.41
N GLN A 23 22.34 27.04 -12.46
CA GLN A 23 22.77 25.73 -11.99
C GLN A 23 21.49 25.09 -11.45
N ALA A 24 21.05 24.00 -12.09
CA ALA A 24 20.05 23.12 -11.52
C ALA A 24 20.60 22.74 -10.12
N GLU A 25 19.94 23.21 -9.07
CA GLU A 25 20.24 22.82 -7.71
C GLU A 25 20.17 21.29 -7.69
N GLU A 26 21.33 20.65 -7.50
CA GLU A 26 21.41 19.20 -7.36
C GLU A 26 20.42 18.83 -6.26
N ALA A 27 19.38 18.10 -6.60
CA ALA A 27 18.33 17.74 -5.64
C ALA A 27 19.03 17.09 -4.44
N ALA A 28 18.91 17.71 -3.28
CA ALA A 28 19.50 17.22 -2.05
C ALA A 28 19.13 15.74 -1.90
N GLY A 29 20.13 14.87 -1.64
CA GLY A 29 19.89 13.44 -1.50
C GLY A 29 18.94 13.14 -0.33
N PRO A 30 18.44 11.89 -0.19
CA PRO A 30 17.44 11.52 0.83
C PRO A 30 17.94 11.77 2.26
N GLU A 31 19.26 11.88 2.44
CA GLU A 31 19.90 12.20 3.72
C GLU A 31 19.44 13.56 4.27
N ALA A 32 19.31 14.56 3.41
CA ALA A 32 18.87 15.88 3.81
C ALA A 32 17.42 15.88 4.34
N CYS A 33 16.57 14.98 3.83
CA CYS A 33 15.19 14.86 4.28
C CYS A 33 15.06 14.38 5.72
N ARG A 34 16.00 13.58 6.22
CA ARG A 34 15.91 12.96 7.58
C ARG A 34 15.87 13.97 8.72
N ALA A 35 16.47 15.14 8.53
CA ALA A 35 16.55 16.17 9.57
C ALA A 35 15.23 16.96 9.75
N HIS A 36 14.29 16.83 8.84
CA HIS A 36 13.02 17.57 8.88
C HIS A 36 12.01 16.96 9.86
N ALA A 37 11.05 17.77 10.30
CA ALA A 37 9.86 17.29 11.00
C ALA A 37 9.03 16.37 10.09
N PHE A 38 8.20 15.52 10.66
CA PHE A 38 7.51 14.41 9.94
C PHE A 38 6.86 14.84 8.62
N MET A 39 6.03 15.89 8.62
CA MET A 39 5.33 16.34 7.40
C MET A 39 6.27 16.87 6.33
N GLU A 40 7.25 17.69 6.73
CA GLU A 40 8.27 18.21 5.84
C GLU A 40 9.18 17.10 5.30
N LYS A 41 9.54 16.13 6.16
CA LYS A 41 10.30 14.94 5.79
C LYS A 41 9.58 14.14 4.69
N MET A 42 8.29 13.85 4.86
CA MET A 42 7.51 13.11 3.85
C MET A 42 7.34 13.91 2.55
N ALA A 43 7.19 15.22 2.62
CA ALA A 43 7.17 16.09 1.44
C ALA A 43 8.53 16.09 0.71
N CYS A 44 9.62 16.14 1.46
CA CYS A 44 10.98 16.07 0.93
C CYS A 44 11.23 14.72 0.23
N TYR A 45 10.86 13.59 0.85
CA TYR A 45 10.99 12.28 0.20
C TYR A 45 10.16 12.17 -1.07
N ARG A 46 8.94 12.69 -1.09
CA ARG A 46 8.12 12.73 -2.32
C ARG A 46 8.81 13.50 -3.44
N ALA A 47 9.34 14.68 -3.17
CA ALA A 47 10.05 15.49 -4.16
C ALA A 47 11.33 14.80 -4.67
N TYR A 48 12.10 14.18 -3.78
CA TYR A 48 13.28 13.41 -4.14
C TYR A 48 12.92 12.21 -5.05
N LEU A 49 11.93 11.40 -4.65
CA LEU A 49 11.48 10.24 -5.41
C LEU A 49 10.92 10.63 -6.78
N GLU A 50 10.22 11.76 -6.87
CA GLU A 50 9.75 12.30 -8.14
C GLU A 50 10.92 12.73 -9.04
N THR A 51 11.96 13.31 -8.48
CA THR A 51 13.18 13.67 -9.23
C THR A 51 13.87 12.42 -9.78
N VAL A 52 14.03 11.37 -8.96
CA VAL A 52 14.59 10.08 -9.39
C VAL A 52 13.73 9.46 -10.50
N LEU A 53 12.40 9.45 -10.33
CA LEU A 53 11.47 8.93 -11.32
C LEU A 53 11.61 9.67 -12.66
N ASN A 54 11.66 10.99 -12.64
CA ASN A 54 11.75 11.80 -13.85
C ASN A 54 13.06 11.60 -14.60
N THR A 55 14.16 11.43 -13.88
CA THR A 55 15.51 11.31 -14.46
C THR A 55 15.89 9.88 -14.78
N GLN A 56 15.51 8.90 -13.96
CA GLN A 56 16.00 7.51 -14.02
C GLN A 56 14.89 6.47 -14.22
N GLY A 57 13.63 6.84 -14.06
CA GLY A 57 12.48 5.96 -14.25
C GLY A 57 11.89 5.40 -12.96
N THR A 58 10.74 4.76 -13.10
CA THR A 58 9.92 4.27 -11.98
C THR A 58 10.66 3.21 -11.17
N ASP A 59 11.33 2.25 -11.81
CA ASP A 59 12.04 1.18 -11.10
C ASP A 59 13.16 1.72 -10.19
N GLN A 60 13.88 2.76 -10.63
CA GLN A 60 14.90 3.41 -9.82
C GLN A 60 14.28 4.20 -8.65
N ALA A 61 13.13 4.83 -8.84
CA ALA A 61 12.41 5.49 -7.75
C ALA A 61 11.93 4.48 -6.69
N LEU A 62 11.45 3.30 -7.11
CA LEU A 62 11.09 2.21 -6.20
C LEU A 62 12.32 1.72 -5.42
N THR A 63 13.45 1.52 -6.10
CA THR A 63 14.72 1.14 -5.45
C THR A 63 15.20 2.20 -4.46
N ALA A 64 15.07 3.49 -4.81
CA ALA A 64 15.40 4.58 -3.88
C ALA A 64 14.50 4.57 -2.64
N LEU A 65 13.21 4.28 -2.79
CA LEU A 65 12.28 4.14 -1.66
C LEU A 65 12.66 2.95 -0.76
N GLU A 66 13.04 1.80 -1.33
CA GLU A 66 13.54 0.66 -0.55
C GLU A 66 14.76 1.03 0.30
N GLN A 67 15.70 1.82 -0.26
CA GLN A 67 16.87 2.30 0.46
C GLN A 67 16.50 3.30 1.58
N ILE A 68 15.57 4.22 1.32
CA ILE A 68 15.07 5.18 2.31
C ILE A 68 14.43 4.45 3.49
N THR A 69 13.53 3.52 3.21
CA THR A 69 12.76 2.79 4.24
C THR A 69 13.63 1.85 5.07
N ALA A 70 14.72 1.34 4.51
CA ALA A 70 15.72 0.55 5.25
C ALA A 70 16.47 1.36 6.32
N GLN A 71 16.46 2.69 6.23
CA GLN A 71 17.24 3.59 7.08
C GLN A 71 16.38 4.57 7.90
N ASP A 72 15.08 4.70 7.60
CA ASP A 72 14.15 5.60 8.26
C ASP A 72 12.83 4.88 8.57
N GLY A 73 12.58 4.62 9.86
CA GLY A 73 11.38 3.93 10.32
C GLY A 73 10.08 4.73 10.13
N GLU A 74 10.15 6.08 10.03
CA GLU A 74 8.97 6.89 9.69
C GLU A 74 8.64 6.75 8.21
N ALA A 75 9.66 6.78 7.33
CA ALA A 75 9.47 6.50 5.92
C ALA A 75 8.96 5.07 5.67
N LEU A 76 9.36 4.09 6.49
CA LEU A 76 8.86 2.72 6.40
C LEU A 76 7.36 2.63 6.74
N ARG A 77 6.89 3.38 7.75
CA ARG A 77 5.44 3.45 8.06
C ARG A 77 4.63 4.08 6.94
N GLU A 78 5.21 5.07 6.27
CA GLU A 78 4.60 5.81 5.16
C GLU A 78 4.98 5.24 3.77
N ALA A 79 5.59 4.05 3.71
CA ALA A 79 6.06 3.47 2.45
C ALA A 79 4.92 3.27 1.44
N HIS A 80 3.74 2.85 1.90
CA HIS A 80 2.59 2.65 1.02
C HIS A 80 2.06 3.96 0.39
N PRO A 81 1.81 5.06 1.12
CA PRO A 81 1.53 6.36 0.53
C PRO A 81 2.62 6.90 -0.39
N LEU A 82 3.90 6.69 -0.05
CA LEU A 82 5.02 7.12 -0.89
C LEU A 82 5.08 6.35 -2.21
N VAL A 83 4.84 5.05 -2.19
CA VAL A 83 4.82 4.25 -3.41
C VAL A 83 3.58 4.52 -4.29
N HIS A 84 2.44 4.88 -3.70
CA HIS A 84 1.28 5.42 -4.45
C HIS A 84 1.67 6.69 -5.21
N HIS A 85 2.39 7.61 -4.58
CA HIS A 85 2.89 8.81 -5.24
C HIS A 85 3.79 8.47 -6.43
N ILE A 86 4.71 7.51 -6.29
CA ILE A 86 5.52 7.04 -7.42
C ILE A 86 4.63 6.53 -8.56
N GLY A 87 3.61 5.73 -8.27
CA GLY A 87 2.66 5.23 -9.27
C GLY A 87 1.90 6.33 -10.00
N GLN A 88 1.38 7.32 -9.27
CA GLN A 88 0.69 8.48 -9.86
C GLN A 88 1.61 9.26 -10.80
N ARG A 89 2.86 9.52 -10.38
CA ARG A 89 3.85 10.23 -11.20
C ARG A 89 4.28 9.39 -12.41
N SER A 90 4.31 8.05 -12.28
CA SER A 90 4.59 7.12 -13.39
C SER A 90 3.52 7.25 -14.48
N PHE A 91 2.24 7.29 -14.12
CA PHE A 91 1.17 7.51 -15.09
C PHE A 91 1.36 8.82 -15.87
N HIS A 92 1.70 9.91 -15.20
CA HIS A 92 1.96 11.20 -15.87
C HIS A 92 3.20 11.15 -16.77
N LYS A 93 4.24 10.39 -16.38
CA LYS A 93 5.46 10.25 -17.17
C LYS A 93 5.24 9.44 -18.44
N TYR A 94 4.57 8.30 -18.36
CA TYR A 94 4.41 7.37 -19.48
C TYR A 94 3.16 7.63 -20.34
N GLY A 95 2.20 8.40 -19.83
CA GLY A 95 1.01 8.86 -20.56
C GLY A 95 -0.07 7.81 -20.77
N SER A 96 0.15 6.54 -20.38
CA SER A 96 -0.88 5.50 -20.43
C SER A 96 -0.79 4.58 -19.20
N ALA A 97 -1.94 4.02 -18.78
CA ALA A 97 -1.96 3.10 -17.66
C ALA A 97 -1.19 1.78 -17.96
N PRO A 98 -1.35 1.12 -19.12
CA PRO A 98 -0.59 -0.09 -19.43
C PRO A 98 0.92 0.12 -19.39
N ASP A 99 1.42 1.21 -19.99
CA ASP A 99 2.86 1.50 -20.00
C ASP A 99 3.37 1.81 -18.60
N ALA A 100 2.64 2.59 -17.80
CA ALA A 100 3.03 2.89 -16.44
C ALA A 100 3.02 1.65 -15.54
N LEU A 101 2.00 0.78 -15.66
CA LEU A 101 1.89 -0.48 -14.92
C LEU A 101 3.06 -1.43 -15.22
N ALA A 102 3.56 -1.45 -16.46
CA ALA A 102 4.69 -2.28 -16.87
C ALA A 102 6.01 -1.94 -16.15
N HIS A 103 6.11 -0.73 -15.57
CA HIS A 103 7.27 -0.28 -14.79
C HIS A 103 7.09 -0.41 -13.28
N CYS A 104 5.93 -0.87 -12.79
CA CYS A 104 5.68 -1.10 -11.38
C CYS A 104 6.27 -2.44 -10.91
N ARG A 105 6.63 -2.51 -9.62
CA ARG A 105 7.03 -3.76 -8.92
C ARG A 105 6.12 -4.03 -7.73
N ASP A 106 6.04 -5.31 -7.34
CA ASP A 106 5.24 -5.78 -6.21
C ASP A 106 5.96 -5.52 -4.86
N VAL A 107 6.23 -4.24 -4.57
CA VAL A 107 6.85 -3.81 -3.31
C VAL A 107 5.90 -2.89 -2.54
N PHE A 108 6.02 -2.86 -1.22
CA PHE A 108 5.20 -2.03 -0.33
C PHE A 108 3.70 -2.15 -0.63
N TRP A 109 3.18 -3.40 -0.61
CA TRP A 109 1.78 -3.69 -0.92
C TRP A 109 1.37 -3.29 -2.34
N SER A 110 2.32 -3.36 -3.27
CA SER A 110 2.09 -3.06 -4.68
C SER A 110 1.49 -1.67 -4.95
N GLY A 111 1.76 -0.72 -4.07
CA GLY A 111 1.17 0.63 -4.13
C GLY A 111 1.47 1.39 -5.41
N CYS A 112 2.53 1.03 -6.17
CA CYS A 112 2.79 1.61 -7.49
C CYS A 112 1.62 1.35 -8.45
N TYR A 113 1.11 0.13 -8.53
CA TYR A 113 -0.06 -0.22 -9.36
C TYR A 113 -1.29 0.57 -8.93
N HIS A 114 -1.49 0.74 -7.63
CA HIS A 114 -2.61 1.51 -7.07
C HIS A 114 -2.53 2.97 -7.50
N GLY A 115 -1.37 3.59 -7.38
CA GLY A 115 -1.15 4.98 -7.78
C GLY A 115 -1.37 5.23 -9.27
N VAL A 116 -0.92 4.31 -10.13
CA VAL A 116 -1.15 4.39 -11.58
C VAL A 116 -2.65 4.37 -11.90
N LEU A 117 -3.38 3.40 -11.34
CA LEU A 117 -4.82 3.25 -11.59
C LEU A 117 -5.62 4.43 -11.04
N GLN A 118 -5.24 4.94 -9.87
CA GLN A 118 -5.83 6.15 -9.28
C GLN A 118 -5.68 7.36 -10.21
N ALA A 119 -4.47 7.61 -10.72
CA ALA A 119 -4.20 8.72 -11.64
C ALA A 119 -4.95 8.55 -12.97
N TYR A 120 -4.96 7.33 -13.52
CA TYR A 120 -5.71 7.03 -14.73
C TYR A 120 -7.20 7.29 -14.59
N LEU A 121 -7.84 6.71 -13.58
CA LEU A 121 -9.29 6.88 -13.37
C LEU A 121 -9.65 8.35 -13.10
N SER A 122 -8.80 9.09 -12.37
CA SER A 122 -8.99 10.52 -12.13
C SER A 122 -8.84 11.37 -13.40
N SER A 123 -8.17 10.88 -14.43
CA SER A 123 -8.03 11.56 -15.73
C SER A 123 -9.25 11.39 -16.64
N LEU A 124 -10.14 10.44 -16.32
CA LEU A 124 -11.33 10.16 -17.13
C LEU A 124 -12.47 11.12 -16.79
N PRO A 125 -13.20 11.66 -17.79
CA PRO A 125 -14.37 12.49 -17.53
C PRO A 125 -15.54 11.71 -16.91
N SER A 126 -15.65 10.42 -17.21
CA SER A 126 -16.56 9.45 -16.60
C SER A 126 -15.93 8.06 -16.59
N VAL A 127 -16.22 7.28 -15.56
CA VAL A 127 -15.74 5.89 -15.46
C VAL A 127 -16.86 4.95 -15.86
N GLU A 128 -16.58 4.13 -16.87
CA GLU A 128 -17.48 3.11 -17.39
C GLU A 128 -16.80 1.73 -17.32
N PRO A 129 -17.53 0.61 -17.21
CA PRO A 129 -16.94 -0.74 -17.12
C PRO A 129 -15.94 -1.05 -18.25
N GLN A 130 -16.19 -0.57 -19.46
CA GLN A 130 -15.29 -0.78 -20.60
C GLN A 130 -13.92 -0.12 -20.45
N HIS A 131 -13.79 0.91 -19.63
CA HIS A 131 -12.51 1.57 -19.36
C HIS A 131 -11.63 0.73 -18.43
N ILE A 132 -12.22 -0.18 -17.68
CA ILE A 132 -11.61 -0.87 -16.53
C ILE A 132 -11.27 -2.32 -16.85
N LEU A 133 -12.19 -3.05 -17.48
CA LEU A 133 -12.02 -4.47 -17.76
C LEU A 133 -10.71 -4.80 -18.52
N PRO A 134 -10.21 -3.94 -19.45
CA PRO A 134 -8.95 -4.19 -20.14
C PRO A 134 -7.69 -3.89 -19.29
N LEU A 135 -7.82 -3.13 -18.19
CA LEU A 135 -6.64 -2.69 -17.41
C LEU A 135 -6.02 -3.79 -16.57
N CYS A 136 -6.85 -4.73 -16.09
CA CYS A 136 -6.40 -5.86 -15.31
C CYS A 136 -6.55 -7.14 -16.15
N PRO A 137 -5.61 -7.39 -17.07
CA PRO A 137 -5.79 -8.44 -18.07
C PRO A 137 -5.95 -9.82 -17.44
N THR A 138 -6.90 -10.57 -17.95
CA THR A 138 -6.93 -12.02 -17.85
C THR A 138 -5.95 -12.57 -18.88
N SER A 139 -4.73 -12.87 -18.46
CA SER A 139 -3.79 -13.57 -19.32
C SER A 139 -4.10 -15.06 -19.30
N THR A 140 -4.00 -15.72 -20.45
CA THR A 140 -3.99 -17.18 -20.52
C THR A 140 -2.75 -17.80 -19.84
N THR A 141 -1.74 -16.98 -19.55
CA THR A 141 -0.48 -17.37 -18.92
C THR A 141 -0.37 -16.97 -17.45
N VAL A 142 -1.25 -16.10 -16.96
CA VAL A 142 -1.28 -15.67 -15.55
C VAL A 142 -2.50 -16.28 -14.88
N SER A 143 -2.30 -16.98 -13.76
CA SER A 143 -3.39 -17.56 -12.98
C SER A 143 -4.46 -16.49 -12.67
N ALA A 144 -5.72 -16.87 -12.72
CA ALA A 144 -6.85 -16.01 -12.32
C ALA A 144 -6.73 -15.55 -10.85
N TYR A 145 -5.86 -16.19 -10.06
CA TYR A 145 -5.57 -15.91 -8.65
C TYR A 145 -4.16 -15.34 -8.44
N SER A 146 -3.58 -14.67 -9.45
CA SER A 146 -2.24 -14.09 -9.31
C SER A 146 -2.25 -12.84 -8.43
N PHE A 147 -1.13 -12.62 -7.73
CA PHE A 147 -0.91 -11.43 -6.91
C PHE A 147 -0.96 -10.15 -7.76
N GLN A 148 -0.42 -10.19 -8.98
CA GLN A 148 -0.47 -9.08 -9.92
C GLN A 148 -1.92 -8.71 -10.28
N ARG A 149 -2.80 -9.70 -10.53
CA ARG A 149 -4.22 -9.44 -10.80
C ARG A 149 -4.93 -8.88 -9.57
N TYR A 150 -4.65 -9.43 -8.38
CA TYR A 150 -5.14 -8.89 -7.11
C TYR A 150 -4.79 -7.41 -6.97
N ASN A 151 -3.52 -7.05 -7.15
CA ASN A 151 -3.04 -5.68 -7.00
C ASN A 151 -3.70 -4.72 -7.99
N CYS A 152 -3.87 -5.14 -9.23
CA CYS A 152 -4.58 -4.34 -10.23
C CYS A 152 -6.03 -4.08 -9.83
N LEU A 153 -6.77 -5.11 -9.44
CA LEU A 153 -8.19 -4.97 -9.07
C LEU A 153 -8.37 -4.23 -7.74
N HIS A 154 -7.46 -4.42 -6.80
CA HIS A 154 -7.44 -3.68 -5.55
C HIS A 154 -7.19 -2.18 -5.79
N GLY A 155 -6.20 -1.86 -6.63
CA GLY A 155 -5.92 -0.49 -7.06
C GLY A 155 -7.10 0.16 -7.80
N LEU A 156 -7.86 -0.64 -8.54
CA LEU A 156 -9.12 -0.19 -9.14
C LEU A 156 -10.12 0.30 -8.07
N GLY A 157 -10.27 -0.45 -6.98
CA GLY A 157 -11.13 -0.07 -5.85
C GLY A 157 -10.75 1.30 -5.27
N HIS A 158 -9.45 1.55 -5.05
CA HIS A 158 -8.94 2.86 -4.63
C HIS A 158 -9.35 3.96 -5.60
N GLY A 159 -9.04 3.78 -6.88
CA GLY A 159 -9.33 4.78 -7.91
C GLY A 159 -10.82 5.08 -8.07
N LEU A 160 -11.68 4.07 -7.98
CA LEU A 160 -13.15 4.25 -8.03
C LEU A 160 -13.65 5.07 -6.84
N THR A 161 -13.15 4.80 -5.64
CA THR A 161 -13.56 5.51 -4.42
C THR A 161 -13.25 7.00 -4.52
N ILE A 162 -12.07 7.34 -5.01
CA ILE A 162 -11.66 8.73 -5.25
C ILE A 162 -12.50 9.37 -6.36
N GLN A 163 -12.66 8.67 -7.48
CA GLN A 163 -13.42 9.16 -8.63
C GLN A 163 -14.90 9.42 -8.30
N PHE A 164 -15.49 8.59 -7.45
CA PHE A 164 -16.86 8.78 -6.97
C PHE A 164 -16.95 9.65 -5.71
N ARG A 165 -15.88 10.42 -5.40
CA ARG A 165 -15.85 11.36 -4.28
C ARG A 165 -16.19 10.70 -2.94
N TYR A 166 -15.59 9.52 -2.70
CA TYR A 166 -15.78 8.71 -1.49
C TYR A 166 -17.19 8.17 -1.27
N ASP A 167 -18.02 8.08 -2.32
CA ASP A 167 -19.25 7.31 -2.31
C ASP A 167 -18.92 5.81 -2.34
N VAL A 168 -18.74 5.25 -1.14
CA VAL A 168 -18.33 3.84 -0.93
C VAL A 168 -19.36 2.89 -1.55
N LEU A 169 -20.66 3.15 -1.38
CA LEU A 169 -21.71 2.25 -1.90
C LEU A 169 -21.72 2.23 -3.42
N LYS A 170 -21.54 3.38 -4.06
CA LYS A 170 -21.43 3.49 -5.51
C LYS A 170 -20.17 2.78 -6.02
N SER A 171 -19.04 2.92 -5.32
CA SER A 171 -17.79 2.25 -5.66
C SER A 171 -17.91 0.73 -5.57
N LEU A 172 -18.53 0.22 -4.51
CA LEU A 172 -18.82 -1.21 -4.33
C LEU A 172 -19.74 -1.76 -5.43
N ALA A 173 -20.81 -1.02 -5.75
CA ALA A 173 -21.73 -1.42 -6.82
C ALA A 173 -21.04 -1.46 -8.19
N PHE A 174 -20.03 -0.64 -8.42
CA PHE A 174 -19.22 -0.71 -9.63
C PHE A 174 -18.33 -1.95 -9.68
N CYS A 175 -17.73 -2.34 -8.55
CA CYS A 175 -16.97 -3.58 -8.42
C CYS A 175 -17.85 -4.83 -8.67
N ASP A 176 -19.16 -4.77 -8.42
CA ASP A 176 -20.11 -5.87 -8.68
C ASP A 176 -20.14 -6.31 -10.16
N ALA A 177 -19.79 -5.41 -11.10
CA ALA A 177 -19.72 -5.71 -12.53
C ALA A 177 -18.54 -6.60 -12.92
N LEU A 178 -17.56 -6.82 -12.04
CA LEU A 178 -16.40 -7.68 -12.29
C LEU A 178 -16.85 -9.17 -12.31
N PRO A 179 -16.30 -9.98 -13.24
CA PRO A 179 -16.84 -11.31 -13.52
C PRO A 179 -16.60 -12.34 -12.41
N GLY A 180 -15.42 -12.32 -11.76
CA GLY A 180 -15.02 -13.31 -10.77
C GLY A 180 -15.31 -12.88 -9.33
N ILE A 181 -15.54 -13.85 -8.42
CA ILE A 181 -15.67 -13.58 -6.98
C ILE A 181 -14.37 -12.96 -6.46
N TRP A 182 -13.22 -13.54 -6.81
CA TRP A 182 -11.88 -13.03 -6.47
C TRP A 182 -11.69 -11.59 -6.95
N ASP A 183 -12.11 -11.29 -8.18
CA ASP A 183 -12.01 -9.98 -8.79
C ASP A 183 -12.81 -8.94 -8.00
N ARG A 184 -14.06 -9.28 -7.69
CA ARG A 184 -14.93 -8.41 -6.89
C ARG A 184 -14.38 -8.17 -5.50
N GLU A 185 -13.97 -9.23 -4.79
CA GLU A 185 -13.41 -9.11 -3.43
C GLU A 185 -12.13 -8.27 -3.40
N SER A 186 -11.25 -8.43 -4.39
CA SER A 186 -10.04 -7.61 -4.52
C SER A 186 -10.41 -6.13 -4.67
N CYS A 187 -11.37 -5.81 -5.54
CA CYS A 187 -11.86 -4.44 -5.75
C CYS A 187 -12.54 -3.87 -4.49
N TYR A 188 -13.40 -4.64 -3.82
CA TYR A 188 -14.03 -4.22 -2.56
C TYR A 188 -12.98 -3.90 -1.49
N GLY A 189 -11.92 -4.71 -1.40
CA GLY A 189 -10.80 -4.47 -0.49
C GLY A 189 -10.15 -3.10 -0.71
N GLY A 190 -9.95 -2.71 -1.97
CA GLY A 190 -9.43 -1.39 -2.34
C GLY A 190 -10.38 -0.26 -1.97
N VAL A 191 -11.69 -0.43 -2.17
CA VAL A 191 -12.70 0.56 -1.76
C VAL A 191 -12.68 0.80 -0.26
N PHE A 192 -12.68 -0.27 0.54
CA PHE A 192 -12.64 -0.13 2.01
C PHE A 192 -11.31 0.41 2.52
N MET A 193 -10.19 0.01 1.90
CA MET A 193 -8.88 0.55 2.27
C MET A 193 -8.82 2.05 2.00
N GLU A 194 -9.27 2.53 0.86
CA GLU A 194 -9.28 3.96 0.54
C GLU A 194 -10.12 4.77 1.52
N ASN A 195 -11.31 4.27 1.88
CA ASN A 195 -12.19 4.90 2.87
C ASN A 195 -11.48 5.07 4.23
N ILE A 196 -10.70 4.08 4.66
CA ILE A 196 -9.98 4.09 5.94
C ILE A 196 -8.73 4.97 5.88
N VAL A 197 -7.93 4.84 4.83
CA VAL A 197 -6.69 5.63 4.67
C VAL A 197 -7.00 7.11 4.63
N THR A 198 -8.06 7.51 3.91
CA THR A 198 -8.51 8.90 3.87
C THR A 198 -8.90 9.42 5.25
N PHE A 199 -9.59 8.62 6.06
CA PHE A 199 -9.92 8.97 7.45
C PHE A 199 -8.67 9.11 8.33
N GLN A 200 -7.72 8.18 8.19
CA GLN A 200 -6.46 8.23 8.96
C GLN A 200 -5.64 9.46 8.63
N ASN A 201 -5.52 9.80 7.34
CA ASN A 201 -4.80 10.98 6.86
C ASN A 201 -5.46 12.27 7.37
N ALA A 202 -6.79 12.38 7.33
CA ALA A 202 -7.51 13.53 7.85
C ALA A 202 -7.27 13.75 9.36
N ARG A 203 -7.19 12.68 10.17
CA ARG A 203 -6.86 12.76 11.60
C ARG A 203 -5.43 13.21 11.86
N GLN A 204 -4.46 12.75 11.07
CA GLN A 204 -3.06 13.17 11.21
C GLN A 204 -2.90 14.68 10.94
N VAL A 205 -3.54 15.20 9.89
CA VAL A 205 -3.54 16.64 9.57
C VAL A 205 -4.15 17.45 10.71
N GLN A 206 -5.27 17.03 11.29
CA GLN A 206 -5.90 17.72 12.42
C GLN A 206 -5.01 17.77 13.67
N GLN A 207 -4.24 16.73 13.95
CA GLN A 207 -3.29 16.69 15.06
C GLN A 207 -2.05 17.56 14.81
N GLY A 208 -1.68 17.79 13.54
CA GLY A 208 -0.56 18.66 13.13
C GLY A 208 -0.89 20.16 13.08
N GLY A 209 -2.12 20.57 13.33
CA GLY A 209 -2.52 22.00 13.45
C GLY A 209 -2.74 22.73 12.14
N GLU A 210 -2.70 22.09 10.99
CA GLU A 210 -3.06 22.70 9.70
C GLU A 210 -4.53 22.43 9.36
N HIS A 211 -5.35 23.49 9.44
CA HIS A 211 -6.75 23.46 9.08
C HIS A 211 -6.92 23.60 7.56
N HIS A 212 -6.68 22.56 6.79
CA HIS A 212 -7.20 22.48 5.43
C HIS A 212 -8.54 21.75 5.47
N HIS A 213 -9.62 22.52 5.25
CA HIS A 213 -10.99 22.04 5.11
C HIS A 213 -11.15 21.21 3.84
N HIS A 214 -10.68 19.97 3.86
CA HIS A 214 -11.27 18.91 3.08
C HIS A 214 -12.10 18.05 4.03
N GLU A 215 -13.40 18.29 4.05
CA GLU A 215 -14.37 17.34 4.60
C GLU A 215 -14.30 16.06 3.76
N ALA A 216 -13.27 15.26 3.98
CA ALA A 216 -13.26 13.87 3.54
C ALA A 216 -14.29 13.16 4.43
N THR A 217 -15.54 13.10 3.99
CA THR A 217 -16.59 12.34 4.64
C THR A 217 -16.26 10.86 4.51
N SER A 218 -15.50 10.33 5.47
CA SER A 218 -15.26 8.90 5.56
C SER A 218 -16.56 8.19 5.92
N PHE A 219 -16.83 7.07 5.25
CA PHE A 219 -17.98 6.21 5.54
C PHE A 219 -17.65 5.32 6.76
N LEU A 220 -17.45 5.97 7.93
CA LEU A 220 -17.12 5.39 9.23
C LEU A 220 -17.94 6.05 10.33
N ASN A 221 -18.17 5.35 11.46
CA ASN A 221 -18.97 5.85 12.55
C ASN A 221 -18.25 5.68 13.91
N PRO A 222 -17.88 6.75 14.62
CA PRO A 222 -17.21 6.65 15.92
C PRO A 222 -18.08 6.06 17.03
N GLN A 223 -19.41 6.00 16.88
CA GLN A 223 -20.34 5.37 17.81
C GLN A 223 -20.53 3.87 17.53
N ASP A 224 -20.23 3.40 16.31
CA ASP A 224 -20.23 1.99 15.93
C ASP A 224 -18.95 1.68 15.16
N LEU A 225 -17.93 1.17 15.85
CA LEU A 225 -16.62 0.90 15.24
C LEU A 225 -16.64 -0.29 14.25
N LEU A 226 -17.74 -1.06 14.20
CA LEU A 226 -17.94 -2.08 13.18
C LEU A 226 -18.64 -1.54 11.93
N TYR A 227 -19.17 -0.30 11.96
CA TYR A 227 -19.73 0.35 10.79
C TYR A 227 -18.61 0.71 9.78
N PRO A 228 -18.79 0.47 8.47
CA PRO A 228 -20.03 0.10 7.77
C PRO A 228 -20.33 -1.42 7.72
N CYS A 229 -19.42 -2.28 8.17
CA CYS A 229 -19.59 -3.73 8.04
C CYS A 229 -20.85 -4.24 8.78
N SER A 230 -21.25 -3.58 9.88
CA SER A 230 -22.45 -3.93 10.68
C SER A 230 -23.77 -3.76 9.93
N VAL A 231 -23.78 -3.03 8.80
CA VAL A 231 -25.02 -2.71 8.05
C VAL A 231 -24.97 -3.11 6.57
N LEU A 232 -23.82 -3.58 6.09
CA LEU A 232 -23.66 -3.99 4.69
C LEU A 232 -24.23 -5.38 4.43
N THR A 233 -24.53 -5.66 3.16
CA THR A 233 -24.96 -6.99 2.72
C THR A 233 -23.81 -7.98 2.71
N GLU A 234 -24.15 -9.27 2.87
CA GLU A 234 -23.21 -10.39 3.01
C GLU A 234 -22.05 -10.38 2.01
N LYS A 235 -22.34 -10.09 0.73
CA LYS A 235 -21.30 -10.10 -0.34
C LYS A 235 -20.13 -9.15 -0.12
N TYR A 236 -20.27 -8.13 0.75
CA TYR A 236 -19.24 -7.16 1.04
C TYR A 236 -18.53 -7.42 2.38
N LEU A 237 -19.11 -8.24 3.26
CA LEU A 237 -18.68 -8.35 4.65
C LEU A 237 -17.26 -8.86 4.79
N ARG A 238 -16.86 -9.84 3.99
CA ARG A 238 -15.50 -10.38 4.04
C ARG A 238 -14.45 -9.31 3.74
N ALA A 239 -14.61 -8.56 2.66
CA ALA A 239 -13.69 -7.48 2.29
C ALA A 239 -13.74 -6.32 3.30
N CYS A 240 -14.95 -5.99 3.81
CA CYS A 240 -15.12 -4.97 4.83
C CYS A 240 -14.37 -5.32 6.11
N TYR A 241 -14.62 -6.48 6.72
CA TYR A 241 -13.95 -6.89 7.96
C TYR A 241 -12.45 -7.14 7.78
N LEU A 242 -12.00 -7.44 6.56
CA LEU A 242 -10.58 -7.53 6.26
C LEU A 242 -9.86 -6.18 6.41
N MET A 243 -10.57 -5.06 6.28
CA MET A 243 -10.00 -3.70 6.37
C MET A 243 -10.41 -2.96 7.64
N GLN A 244 -11.55 -3.30 8.27
CA GLN A 244 -12.17 -2.52 9.34
C GLN A 244 -11.32 -2.36 10.59
N THR A 245 -10.43 -3.31 10.91
CA THR A 245 -9.61 -3.23 12.13
C THR A 245 -8.65 -2.04 12.14
N SER A 246 -8.21 -1.57 10.97
CA SER A 246 -7.39 -0.36 10.87
C SER A 246 -8.17 0.89 11.33
N ALA A 247 -9.47 0.99 11.01
CA ALA A 247 -10.34 2.05 11.52
C ALA A 247 -10.58 1.90 13.03
N ILE A 248 -10.91 0.69 13.48
CA ILE A 248 -11.10 0.36 14.91
C ILE A 248 -9.88 0.81 15.73
N LEU A 249 -8.69 0.41 15.33
CA LEU A 249 -7.44 0.78 16.01
C LEU A 249 -7.21 2.29 16.02
N THR A 250 -7.52 2.98 14.93
CA THR A 250 -7.41 4.44 14.86
C THR A 250 -8.35 5.12 15.87
N PHE A 251 -9.59 4.65 16.00
CA PHE A 251 -10.54 5.16 17.01
C PHE A 251 -10.11 4.84 18.44
N LEU A 252 -9.52 3.67 18.66
CA LEU A 252 -9.06 3.18 19.97
C LEU A 252 -7.65 3.64 20.34
N ASN A 253 -7.01 4.52 19.55
CA ASN A 253 -5.62 4.94 19.75
C ASN A 253 -4.66 3.74 19.92
N TYR A 254 -4.86 2.71 19.09
CA TYR A 254 -4.07 1.47 19.04
C TYR A 254 -4.14 0.62 20.31
N ASP A 255 -5.27 0.65 21.05
CA ASP A 255 -5.55 -0.33 22.10
C ASP A 255 -5.94 -1.69 21.47
N PHE A 256 -4.94 -2.54 21.28
CA PHE A 256 -5.10 -3.86 20.65
C PHE A 256 -5.97 -4.80 21.48
N ALA A 257 -5.93 -4.71 22.82
CA ALA A 257 -6.75 -5.56 23.69
C ALA A 257 -8.24 -5.25 23.48
N GLN A 258 -8.60 -3.97 23.39
CA GLN A 258 -9.97 -3.57 23.06
C GLN A 258 -10.34 -3.98 21.63
N ALA A 259 -9.44 -3.87 20.65
CA ALA A 259 -9.71 -4.27 19.27
C ALA A 259 -10.09 -5.76 19.17
N PHE A 260 -9.46 -6.66 19.93
CA PHE A 260 -9.89 -8.07 20.04
C PHE A 260 -11.33 -8.20 20.55
N THR A 261 -11.78 -7.34 21.48
CA THR A 261 -13.16 -7.39 21.98
C THR A 261 -14.18 -6.91 20.94
N TYR A 262 -13.80 -5.99 20.05
CA TYR A 262 -14.66 -5.59 18.93
C TYR A 262 -14.79 -6.72 17.89
N CYS A 263 -13.69 -7.38 17.51
CA CYS A 263 -13.75 -8.54 16.64
C CYS A 263 -14.59 -9.68 17.26
N ALA A 264 -14.61 -9.84 18.58
CA ALA A 264 -15.44 -10.85 19.25
C ALA A 264 -16.97 -10.60 19.13
N ARG A 265 -17.39 -9.39 18.74
CA ARG A 265 -18.80 -9.06 18.49
C ARG A 265 -19.24 -9.35 17.04
N VAL A 266 -18.30 -9.64 16.16
CA VAL A 266 -18.59 -9.99 14.77
C VAL A 266 -19.17 -11.39 14.72
N GLU A 267 -20.26 -11.58 13.98
CA GLU A 267 -20.94 -12.86 13.89
C GLU A 267 -20.41 -13.75 12.76
N GLY A 268 -20.58 -15.06 12.93
CA GLY A 268 -20.28 -16.06 11.91
C GLY A 268 -18.82 -16.13 11.50
N GLU A 269 -18.58 -16.46 10.24
CA GLU A 269 -17.22 -16.65 9.69
C GLU A 269 -16.42 -15.34 9.59
N HIS A 270 -17.08 -14.21 9.55
CA HIS A 270 -16.44 -12.89 9.46
C HIS A 270 -15.68 -12.52 10.73
N GLN A 271 -16.00 -13.13 11.87
CA GLN A 271 -15.23 -12.98 13.10
C GLN A 271 -13.77 -13.41 12.89
N THR A 272 -13.55 -14.54 12.23
CA THR A 272 -12.22 -15.02 11.86
C THR A 272 -11.49 -14.02 10.95
N THR A 273 -12.20 -13.44 9.97
CA THR A 273 -11.65 -12.40 9.09
C THR A 273 -11.22 -11.17 9.89
N CYS A 274 -12.00 -10.74 10.87
CA CYS A 274 -11.65 -9.61 11.76
C CYS A 274 -10.36 -9.88 12.55
N TYR A 275 -10.19 -11.07 13.15
CA TYR A 275 -8.96 -11.40 13.87
C TYR A 275 -7.74 -11.46 12.93
N ARG A 276 -7.88 -11.97 11.72
CA ARG A 276 -6.81 -11.97 10.70
C ARG A 276 -6.47 -10.54 10.27
N SER A 277 -7.46 -9.69 10.07
CA SER A 277 -7.26 -8.27 9.80
C SER A 277 -6.48 -7.59 10.94
N LEU A 278 -6.83 -7.87 12.20
CA LEU A 278 -6.10 -7.36 13.36
C LEU A 278 -4.65 -7.82 13.36
N GLY A 279 -4.37 -9.08 12.98
CA GLY A 279 -3.01 -9.59 12.84
C GLY A 279 -2.20 -8.87 11.78
N ARG A 280 -2.80 -8.53 10.63
CA ARG A 280 -2.19 -7.67 9.61
C ARG A 280 -1.83 -6.29 10.19
N ASP A 281 -2.75 -5.66 10.91
CA ASP A 281 -2.52 -4.32 11.46
C ASP A 281 -1.47 -4.33 12.58
N ILE A 282 -1.42 -5.37 13.41
CA ILE A 282 -0.35 -5.59 14.39
C ILE A 282 1.00 -5.71 13.68
N SER A 283 1.07 -6.47 12.58
CA SER A 283 2.28 -6.61 11.76
C SER A 283 2.77 -5.25 11.25
N GLY A 284 1.90 -4.46 10.64
CA GLY A 284 2.22 -3.12 10.16
C GLY A 284 2.65 -2.18 11.28
N TYR A 285 1.91 -2.14 12.39
CA TYR A 285 2.21 -1.30 13.55
C TYR A 285 3.58 -1.61 14.19
N THR A 286 3.95 -2.89 14.24
CA THR A 286 5.22 -3.35 14.80
C THR A 286 6.37 -3.31 13.81
N LEU A 287 6.14 -2.83 12.58
CA LEU A 287 7.11 -2.85 11.47
C LEU A 287 7.65 -4.26 11.21
N ARG A 288 6.78 -5.28 11.36
CA ARG A 288 7.09 -6.71 11.20
C ARG A 288 8.18 -7.24 12.16
N ASP A 289 8.29 -6.65 13.35
CA ASP A 289 9.07 -7.24 14.44
C ASP A 289 8.33 -8.47 14.99
N ALA A 290 8.87 -9.66 14.71
CA ALA A 290 8.25 -10.94 15.06
C ALA A 290 7.99 -11.10 16.57
N ARG A 291 8.88 -10.58 17.45
CA ARG A 291 8.70 -10.62 18.89
C ARG A 291 7.51 -9.77 19.32
N ARG A 292 7.42 -8.54 18.82
CA ARG A 292 6.31 -7.62 19.12
C ARG A 292 4.98 -8.12 18.54
N VAL A 293 5.00 -8.73 17.35
CA VAL A 293 3.82 -9.42 16.78
C VAL A 293 3.35 -10.51 17.72
N ASN A 294 4.28 -11.35 18.22
CA ASN A 294 3.96 -12.43 19.19
C ASN A 294 3.33 -11.84 20.46
N GLU A 295 3.93 -10.81 21.05
CA GLU A 295 3.41 -10.14 22.25
C GLU A 295 1.98 -9.62 22.04
N LEU A 296 1.72 -8.88 20.97
CA LEU A 296 0.42 -8.25 20.71
C LEU A 296 -0.66 -9.25 20.29
N CYS A 297 -0.36 -10.25 19.46
CA CYS A 297 -1.32 -11.29 19.12
C CYS A 297 -1.78 -12.11 20.35
N ARG A 298 -0.91 -12.28 21.35
CA ARG A 298 -1.24 -12.98 22.62
C ARG A 298 -2.18 -12.19 23.55
N LEU A 299 -2.55 -10.96 23.24
CA LEU A 299 -3.64 -10.26 23.90
C LEU A 299 -5.01 -10.89 23.58
N GLY A 300 -5.11 -11.65 22.48
CA GLY A 300 -6.26 -12.47 22.15
C GLY A 300 -6.39 -13.71 23.06
N LYS A 301 -7.51 -14.43 22.93
CA LYS A 301 -7.82 -15.64 23.72
C LYS A 301 -8.10 -16.83 22.80
N GLY A 302 -7.53 -17.99 23.12
CA GLY A 302 -7.80 -19.22 22.38
C GLY A 302 -7.50 -19.10 20.89
N ASP A 303 -8.48 -19.39 20.03
CA ASP A 303 -8.31 -19.34 18.57
C ASP A 303 -8.04 -17.93 18.03
N GLN A 304 -8.42 -16.85 18.72
CA GLN A 304 -8.11 -15.47 18.32
C GLN A 304 -6.61 -15.26 18.10
N VAL A 305 -5.77 -15.84 18.95
CA VAL A 305 -4.30 -15.79 18.84
C VAL A 305 -3.83 -16.42 17.54
N GLN A 306 -4.36 -17.61 17.22
CA GLN A 306 -4.03 -18.33 15.98
C GLN A 306 -4.43 -17.51 14.75
N GLN A 307 -5.63 -16.94 14.74
CA GLN A 307 -6.11 -16.14 13.61
C GLN A 307 -5.31 -14.85 13.44
N CYS A 308 -4.89 -14.24 14.54
CA CYS A 308 -3.99 -13.08 14.53
C CYS A 308 -2.65 -13.45 13.85
N PHE A 309 -2.02 -14.56 14.25
CA PHE A 309 -0.77 -15.00 13.59
C PHE A 309 -0.95 -15.28 12.11
N ILE A 310 -2.06 -15.90 11.70
CA ILE A 310 -2.38 -16.12 10.28
C ILE A 310 -2.42 -14.80 9.52
N GLY A 311 -3.07 -13.77 10.08
CA GLY A 311 -3.12 -12.45 9.48
C GLY A 311 -1.75 -11.79 9.38
N ALA A 312 -0.94 -11.88 10.43
CA ALA A 312 0.42 -11.35 10.46
C ALA A 312 1.33 -12.03 9.42
N VAL A 313 1.28 -13.36 9.30
CA VAL A 313 2.06 -14.12 8.30
C VAL A 313 1.72 -13.68 6.88
N LYS A 314 0.42 -13.51 6.59
CA LYS A 314 -0.03 -13.00 5.28
C LYS A 314 0.56 -11.63 4.99
N ASP A 315 0.58 -10.74 5.97
CA ASP A 315 1.15 -9.41 5.84
C ASP A 315 2.66 -9.43 5.60
N PHE A 316 3.41 -10.24 6.37
CA PHE A 316 4.85 -10.42 6.18
C PHE A 316 5.20 -10.87 4.76
N ILE A 317 4.36 -11.72 4.16
CA ILE A 317 4.58 -12.25 2.80
C ILE A 317 4.18 -11.22 1.75
N LEU A 318 3.01 -10.59 1.89
CA LEU A 318 2.45 -9.69 0.88
C LEU A 318 3.20 -8.37 0.77
N THR A 319 3.79 -7.88 1.86
CA THR A 319 4.53 -6.62 1.85
C THR A 319 5.74 -6.67 0.90
N ASP A 320 6.47 -7.79 0.90
CA ASP A 320 7.70 -7.95 0.12
C ASP A 320 7.50 -8.89 -1.10
N ALA A 321 6.25 -9.35 -1.33
CA ALA A 321 5.91 -10.37 -2.33
C ALA A 321 6.86 -11.59 -2.26
N SER A 322 7.25 -11.98 -1.04
CA SER A 322 8.22 -13.02 -0.74
C SER A 322 7.78 -13.90 0.43
N PRO A 323 7.94 -15.24 0.36
CA PRO A 323 7.63 -16.14 1.48
C PRO A 323 8.63 -16.04 2.62
N ASP A 324 9.85 -15.52 2.40
CA ASP A 324 10.95 -15.58 3.35
C ASP A 324 10.66 -14.87 4.69
N PRO A 325 10.05 -13.66 4.72
CA PRO A 325 9.65 -13.02 5.98
C PRO A 325 8.59 -13.82 6.75
N GLY A 326 7.61 -14.39 6.06
CA GLY A 326 6.61 -15.27 6.67
C GLY A 326 7.20 -16.52 7.29
N LEU A 327 8.14 -17.17 6.61
CA LEU A 327 8.89 -18.31 7.15
C LEU A 327 9.70 -17.92 8.40
N ALA A 328 10.32 -16.74 8.41
CA ALA A 328 11.05 -16.23 9.58
C ALA A 328 10.12 -16.01 10.77
N LEU A 329 8.93 -15.45 10.57
CA LEU A 329 7.91 -15.32 11.61
C LEU A 329 7.50 -16.71 12.14
N CYS A 330 7.20 -17.68 11.26
CA CYS A 330 6.80 -19.04 11.68
C CYS A 330 7.85 -19.72 12.56
N ARG A 331 9.14 -19.57 12.24
CA ARG A 331 10.23 -20.10 13.08
C ARG A 331 10.25 -19.51 14.48
N SER A 332 9.83 -18.25 14.64
CA SER A 332 9.85 -17.54 15.92
C SER A 332 8.64 -17.86 16.81
N LEU A 333 7.61 -18.53 16.29
CA LEU A 333 6.42 -18.88 17.06
C LEU A 333 6.65 -20.13 17.90
N ASP A 334 5.89 -20.25 18.99
CA ASP A 334 5.82 -21.47 19.80
C ASP A 334 4.84 -22.48 19.19
N GLU A 335 5.02 -23.76 19.59
CA GLU A 335 3.94 -24.75 19.47
C GLU A 335 2.72 -24.28 20.29
N PRO A 336 1.47 -24.42 19.86
CA PRO A 336 0.99 -25.17 18.67
C PRO A 336 0.76 -24.29 17.42
N PHE A 337 1.28 -23.07 17.34
CA PHE A 337 0.96 -22.11 16.29
C PHE A 337 1.71 -22.37 14.98
N LYS A 338 2.84 -23.07 15.02
CA LYS A 338 3.73 -23.31 13.87
C LYS A 338 3.04 -24.00 12.71
N LYS A 339 2.33 -25.09 12.97
CA LYS A 339 1.68 -25.88 11.91
C LYS A 339 0.79 -25.03 11.01
N ASN A 340 -0.09 -24.22 11.59
CA ASN A 340 -1.00 -23.34 10.84
C ASN A 340 -0.26 -22.16 10.21
N CYS A 341 0.83 -21.69 10.82
CA CYS A 341 1.71 -20.67 10.25
C CYS A 341 2.32 -21.15 8.93
N TYR A 342 2.95 -22.33 8.92
CA TYR A 342 3.53 -22.90 7.70
C TYR A 342 2.47 -23.27 6.65
N ALA A 343 1.29 -23.74 7.05
CA ALA A 343 0.17 -23.94 6.13
C ALA A 343 -0.26 -22.62 5.48
N THR A 344 -0.24 -21.51 6.23
CA THR A 344 -0.53 -20.17 5.68
C THR A 344 0.54 -19.74 4.68
N VAL A 345 1.82 -20.01 4.93
CA VAL A 345 2.88 -19.76 3.92
C VAL A 345 2.58 -20.52 2.64
N GLY A 346 2.19 -21.79 2.74
CA GLY A 346 1.79 -22.60 1.57
C GLY A 346 0.60 -22.02 0.80
N GLU A 347 -0.42 -21.52 1.50
CA GLU A 347 -1.54 -20.78 0.87
C GLU A 347 -1.03 -19.54 0.12
N MET A 348 -0.12 -18.80 0.72
CA MET A 348 0.33 -17.51 0.18
C MET A 348 1.34 -17.63 -0.98
N VAL A 349 2.06 -18.74 -1.13
CA VAL A 349 2.94 -18.93 -2.29
C VAL A 349 2.17 -19.25 -3.57
N VAL A 350 0.88 -19.61 -3.48
CA VAL A 350 0.03 -19.89 -4.64
C VAL A 350 -0.15 -18.66 -5.53
N PRO A 351 -0.60 -17.50 -5.01
CA PRO A 351 -0.74 -16.30 -5.83
C PRO A 351 0.61 -15.67 -6.23
N LEU A 352 1.71 -15.97 -5.51
CA LEU A 352 3.03 -15.42 -5.80
C LEU A 352 3.76 -16.16 -6.94
N TYR A 353 3.52 -17.46 -7.08
CA TYR A 353 4.25 -18.29 -8.04
C TYR A 353 3.31 -19.19 -8.84
N ASP A 354 3.32 -19.05 -10.16
CA ASP A 354 2.59 -19.95 -11.06
C ASP A 354 3.23 -21.35 -11.10
N ASP A 355 4.56 -21.44 -10.96
CA ASP A 355 5.31 -22.69 -11.00
C ASP A 355 5.21 -23.45 -9.67
N LYS A 356 4.62 -24.66 -9.71
CA LYS A 356 4.51 -25.59 -8.58
C LYS A 356 5.86 -25.96 -7.97
N ASN A 357 6.93 -26.05 -8.76
CA ASN A 357 8.26 -26.34 -8.22
C ASN A 357 8.80 -25.18 -7.38
N ARG A 358 8.56 -23.93 -7.79
CA ARG A 358 8.90 -22.73 -7.00
C ARG A 358 8.12 -22.70 -5.69
N ARG A 359 6.82 -23.04 -5.70
CA ARG A 359 5.99 -23.15 -4.49
C ARG A 359 6.58 -24.20 -3.54
N ALA A 360 6.92 -25.39 -4.06
CA ALA A 360 7.51 -26.45 -3.25
C ALA A 360 8.90 -26.07 -2.69
N GLN A 361 9.73 -25.38 -3.48
CA GLN A 361 11.03 -24.86 -3.02
C GLN A 361 10.87 -23.84 -1.89
N ALA A 362 9.87 -22.96 -1.96
CA ALA A 362 9.57 -22.03 -0.89
C ALA A 362 9.20 -22.75 0.42
N CYS A 363 8.33 -23.78 0.34
CA CYS A 363 7.98 -24.58 1.51
C CYS A 363 9.17 -25.30 2.13
N ARG A 364 10.09 -25.84 1.32
CA ARG A 364 11.30 -26.54 1.79
C ARG A 364 12.32 -25.66 2.53
N LYS A 365 12.17 -24.34 2.48
CA LYS A 365 12.94 -23.41 3.31
C LYS A 365 12.43 -23.34 4.75
N GLY A 366 11.28 -23.94 5.05
CA GLY A 366 10.71 -24.04 6.40
C GLY A 366 11.48 -25.01 7.31
N GLU A 367 10.98 -25.19 8.54
CA GLU A 367 11.46 -26.24 9.45
C GLU A 367 10.95 -27.59 8.93
N ASP A 368 11.82 -28.62 8.91
CA ASP A 368 11.55 -29.92 8.29
C ASP A 368 10.23 -30.54 8.76
N GLU A 369 9.89 -30.39 10.03
CA GLU A 369 8.67 -30.92 10.67
C GLU A 369 7.39 -30.33 10.04
N TYR A 370 7.43 -29.10 9.50
CA TYR A 370 6.26 -28.38 8.97
C TYR A 370 6.24 -28.25 7.46
N VAL A 371 7.25 -28.76 6.75
CA VAL A 371 7.31 -28.72 5.28
C VAL A 371 6.05 -29.30 4.66
N GLU A 372 5.59 -30.47 5.15
CA GLU A 372 4.37 -31.11 4.65
C GLU A 372 3.12 -30.26 4.87
N SER A 373 3.03 -29.50 5.98
CA SER A 373 1.91 -28.59 6.24
C SER A 373 1.87 -27.44 5.25
N CYS A 374 3.03 -26.94 4.83
CA CYS A 374 3.14 -25.92 3.79
C CYS A 374 2.81 -26.50 2.40
N LEU A 375 3.37 -27.66 2.04
CA LEU A 375 3.15 -28.30 0.75
C LEU A 375 1.68 -28.66 0.52
N ALA A 376 0.98 -29.11 1.55
CA ALA A 376 -0.43 -29.48 1.46
C ALA A 376 -1.31 -28.33 0.96
N THR A 377 -1.03 -27.09 1.36
CA THR A 377 -1.76 -25.89 0.91
C THR A 377 -1.17 -25.29 -0.36
N ALA A 378 0.13 -25.35 -0.58
CA ALA A 378 0.81 -24.85 -1.77
C ALA A 378 0.42 -25.60 -3.07
N THR A 379 -0.06 -26.85 -2.95
CA THR A 379 -0.42 -27.72 -4.07
C THR A 379 -1.92 -27.93 -4.24
N ALA A 380 -2.74 -27.38 -3.33
CA ALA A 380 -4.19 -27.56 -3.33
C ALA A 380 -4.90 -26.87 -4.53
N PHE A 381 -4.18 -26.07 -5.35
CA PHE A 381 -4.72 -25.34 -6.51
C PHE A 381 -3.92 -25.55 -7.78
#